data_a46e51b6a747b12e2928d8b155dd74ff
#
_entry.id   a46e51b6a747b12e2928d8b155dd74ff
#
_cell.length_a   1.000
_cell.length_b   1.000
_cell.length_c   1.000
_cell.angle_alpha   90.00
_cell.angle_beta   90.00
_cell.angle_gamma   90.00
#
_symmetry.space_group_name_H-M   'P 1'
#
loop_
_entity.id
_entity.type
_entity.pdbx_description
1 polymer ?
#
loop_
_entity_poly.entity_id
_entity_poly.type
_entity_poly.pdbx_seq_one_letter_code
_entity_poly.pdbx_strand_id
1 'polypeptide(L)'
;MSTRGVATRKNRYFDSVFLMAVARRLSEQRGVETAAAVMGSPANKKILIDMGFSGQALDLAGPNDLVVALEGDENAIRAVTENLEEWLARPKSELAGGMAISLDDALSRQASSNLAVISVPGQYAAREAHAALDHGMNVFLFSDHVAVEDEVALKRKAVDSGLIVMGPDCGTALIGGTGVGFANVVRRGPIGVVAASGTGLQEFSCLVHRSDSGISYGLGTGSRDLSDAVGGLSTLTAIDALEKDPETAVIGILSKPPGESTLRTITERLNRCSKPAVACFLGLVADSLDGDARFEVCATLDDAVAAALRLAGTDASEIPASPADQSAILAKGEAERMAAGQMYVRGLFAGGTFCYQTQQVMRRSEIIVHSNAPLDGMRFLGDPQTSIGNTLIDMGSDEFTVGTPHPMIDASQRAKRIAAEADDPQVAVLLLDFILGYNASADPAGDLANAISNAKQVASEAGRHLSVVASVCGTDGDPQDLAQQEQTLRDAGAIVFASNVRASSFVRDIVLQRAEVTG
;
A
#
# COMPACT_ATOMS: atom_id res chain seq x y z
N MET A 1 26.54 -24.04 -15.56
CA MET A 1 26.89 -22.61 -15.77
C MET A 1 25.58 -21.89 -16.03
N SER A 2 25.32 -20.83 -15.28
CA SER A 2 24.12 -20.02 -15.49
C SER A 2 24.26 -19.25 -16.81
N THR A 3 23.22 -19.29 -17.62
CA THR A 3 23.15 -18.62 -18.94
C THR A 3 22.06 -17.55 -18.86
N ARG A 4 22.22 -16.45 -19.60
CA ARG A 4 21.21 -15.38 -19.72
C ARG A 4 20.60 -15.39 -21.10
N GLY A 5 19.27 -15.29 -21.15
CA GLY A 5 18.49 -15.24 -22.38
C GLY A 5 17.47 -14.10 -22.35
N VAL A 6 17.21 -13.47 -23.50
CA VAL A 6 16.17 -12.46 -23.65
C VAL A 6 15.29 -12.85 -24.84
N ALA A 7 13.99 -12.92 -24.61
CA ALA A 7 12.96 -13.14 -25.61
C ALA A 7 12.04 -11.93 -25.71
N THR A 8 11.55 -11.60 -26.91
CA THR A 8 10.63 -10.48 -27.13
C THR A 8 9.40 -10.91 -27.90
N ARG A 9 8.27 -10.23 -27.65
CA ARG A 9 7.05 -10.34 -28.47
C ARG A 9 6.60 -8.94 -28.88
N LYS A 10 6.61 -8.70 -30.17
CA LYS A 10 6.31 -7.39 -30.76
C LYS A 10 4.82 -7.05 -30.65
N ASN A 11 4.54 -5.77 -30.32
CA ASN A 11 3.20 -5.20 -30.26
C ASN A 11 2.22 -6.02 -29.40
N ARG A 12 2.70 -6.58 -28.29
CA ARG A 12 1.89 -7.32 -27.32
C ARG A 12 1.97 -6.65 -25.96
N TYR A 13 0.98 -5.85 -25.70
CA TYR A 13 0.84 -5.20 -24.41
C TYR A 13 0.20 -6.15 -23.37
N PHE A 14 0.80 -6.14 -22.18
CA PHE A 14 0.26 -6.76 -20.98
C PHE A 14 0.38 -5.76 -19.83
N ASP A 15 -0.58 -5.77 -18.93
CA ASP A 15 -0.49 -4.99 -17.70
C ASP A 15 0.64 -5.51 -16.80
N SER A 16 1.18 -4.61 -15.97
CA SER A 16 2.33 -4.94 -15.11
C SER A 16 2.03 -6.04 -14.11
N VAL A 17 0.81 -6.09 -13.54
CA VAL A 17 0.41 -7.11 -12.56
C VAL A 17 0.43 -8.51 -13.20
N PHE A 18 -0.10 -8.62 -14.42
CA PHE A 18 -0.04 -9.88 -15.17
C PHE A 18 1.41 -10.28 -15.47
N LEU A 19 2.24 -9.32 -15.92
CA LEU A 19 3.65 -9.61 -16.22
C LEU A 19 4.45 -10.02 -14.98
N MET A 20 4.15 -9.43 -13.83
CA MET A 20 4.73 -9.82 -12.54
C MET A 20 4.34 -11.26 -12.16
N ALA A 21 3.07 -11.61 -12.32
CA ALA A 21 2.61 -12.98 -12.08
C ALA A 21 3.27 -13.98 -13.04
N VAL A 22 3.50 -13.60 -14.30
CA VAL A 22 4.25 -14.41 -15.27
C VAL A 22 5.71 -14.55 -14.82
N ALA A 23 6.39 -13.46 -14.47
CA ALA A 23 7.77 -13.48 -14.00
C ALA A 23 7.94 -14.39 -12.77
N ARG A 24 7.04 -14.29 -11.79
CA ARG A 24 7.03 -15.17 -10.62
C ARG A 24 6.91 -16.65 -11.02
N ARG A 25 5.91 -17.01 -11.82
CA ARG A 25 5.74 -18.40 -12.30
C ARG A 25 6.96 -18.93 -13.05
N LEU A 26 7.62 -18.06 -13.82
CA LEU A 26 8.86 -18.41 -14.53
C LEU A 26 10.01 -18.63 -13.55
N SER A 27 10.13 -17.84 -12.50
CA SER A 27 11.16 -18.01 -11.45
C SER A 27 10.97 -19.29 -10.62
N GLU A 28 9.76 -19.80 -10.52
CA GLU A 28 9.43 -21.07 -9.84
C GLU A 28 9.81 -22.31 -10.67
N GLN A 29 10.19 -22.11 -11.95
CA GLN A 29 10.57 -23.23 -12.82
C GLN A 29 11.94 -23.80 -12.44
N ARG A 30 12.02 -25.12 -12.35
CA ARG A 30 13.28 -25.81 -12.06
C ARG A 30 14.35 -25.46 -13.09
N GLY A 31 15.44 -24.88 -12.64
CA GLY A 31 16.57 -24.47 -13.47
C GLY A 31 16.52 -23.01 -13.93
N VAL A 32 15.49 -22.23 -13.55
CA VAL A 32 15.45 -20.77 -13.68
C VAL A 32 15.87 -20.16 -12.35
N GLU A 33 16.87 -19.29 -12.37
CA GLU A 33 17.42 -18.59 -11.19
C GLU A 33 16.83 -17.19 -11.05
N THR A 34 16.63 -16.52 -12.20
CA THR A 34 16.04 -15.17 -12.26
C THR A 34 15.15 -15.07 -13.49
N ALA A 35 13.97 -14.49 -13.32
CA ALA A 35 13.07 -14.18 -14.42
C ALA A 35 12.52 -12.76 -14.28
N ALA A 36 12.44 -12.01 -15.39
CA ALA A 36 11.75 -10.74 -15.48
C ALA A 36 10.87 -10.73 -16.74
N ALA A 37 9.65 -10.23 -16.61
CA ALA A 37 8.74 -10.02 -17.74
C ALA A 37 8.23 -8.58 -17.66
N VAL A 38 8.60 -7.75 -18.65
CA VAL A 38 8.33 -6.31 -18.64
C VAL A 38 7.99 -5.80 -20.03
N MET A 39 7.33 -4.65 -20.14
CA MET A 39 7.20 -3.94 -21.41
C MET A 39 8.53 -3.27 -21.77
N GLY A 40 8.88 -3.21 -23.05
CA GLY A 40 10.16 -2.70 -23.57
C GLY A 40 10.31 -1.17 -23.53
N SER A 41 9.81 -0.52 -22.47
CA SER A 41 10.01 0.93 -22.26
C SER A 41 11.49 1.25 -22.00
N PRO A 42 11.94 2.50 -22.26
CA PRO A 42 13.33 2.89 -22.00
C PRO A 42 13.76 2.64 -20.54
N ALA A 43 12.87 2.88 -19.57
CA ALA A 43 13.12 2.64 -18.15
C ALA A 43 13.32 1.14 -17.86
N ASN A 44 12.40 0.29 -18.31
CA ASN A 44 12.48 -1.16 -18.11
C ASN A 44 13.70 -1.78 -18.81
N LYS A 45 14.05 -1.30 -20.01
CA LYS A 45 15.26 -1.74 -20.69
C LYS A 45 16.53 -1.41 -19.91
N LYS A 46 16.60 -0.21 -19.33
CA LYS A 46 17.71 0.19 -18.45
C LYS A 46 17.84 -0.75 -17.25
N ILE A 47 16.74 -1.08 -16.61
CA ILE A 47 16.73 -2.01 -15.46
C ILE A 47 17.26 -3.38 -15.87
N LEU A 48 16.80 -3.94 -16.98
CA LEU A 48 17.31 -5.24 -17.45
C LEU A 48 18.82 -5.18 -17.78
N ILE A 49 19.31 -4.07 -18.32
CA ILE A 49 20.73 -3.86 -18.58
C ILE A 49 21.51 -3.79 -17.27
N ASP A 50 21.00 -3.06 -16.26
CA ASP A 50 21.61 -2.94 -14.93
C ASP A 50 21.61 -4.30 -14.19
N MET A 51 20.63 -5.17 -14.44
CA MET A 51 20.60 -6.58 -14.01
C MET A 51 21.59 -7.47 -14.79
N GLY A 52 22.28 -6.94 -15.80
CA GLY A 52 23.28 -7.64 -16.61
C GLY A 52 22.71 -8.40 -17.80
N PHE A 53 21.47 -8.15 -18.21
CA PHE A 53 20.93 -8.68 -19.46
C PHE A 53 21.33 -7.79 -20.63
N SER A 54 21.64 -8.41 -21.79
CA SER A 54 22.07 -7.72 -23.01
C SER A 54 21.69 -8.52 -24.25
N GLY A 55 21.71 -7.88 -25.40
CA GLY A 55 21.53 -8.53 -26.68
C GLY A 55 20.55 -7.80 -27.60
N GLN A 56 20.64 -8.14 -28.89
CA GLN A 56 19.91 -7.47 -29.96
C GLN A 56 18.38 -7.47 -29.73
N ALA A 57 17.83 -8.52 -29.11
CA ALA A 57 16.41 -8.61 -28.79
C ALA A 57 15.98 -7.50 -27.81
N LEU A 58 16.80 -7.25 -26.77
CA LEU A 58 16.55 -6.18 -25.81
C LEU A 58 16.72 -4.79 -26.45
N ASP A 59 17.78 -4.61 -27.24
CA ASP A 59 18.10 -3.32 -27.87
C ASP A 59 17.00 -2.87 -28.84
N LEU A 60 16.44 -3.80 -29.62
CA LEU A 60 15.41 -3.55 -30.62
C LEU A 60 13.98 -3.53 -30.10
N ALA A 61 13.78 -3.89 -28.84
CA ALA A 61 12.44 -3.86 -28.23
C ALA A 61 11.93 -2.42 -28.12
N GLY A 62 10.72 -2.19 -28.61
CA GLY A 62 10.00 -0.93 -28.49
C GLY A 62 9.09 -0.89 -27.26
N PRO A 63 8.54 0.27 -26.89
CA PRO A 63 7.71 0.44 -25.68
C PRO A 63 6.48 -0.48 -25.62
N ASN A 64 5.98 -0.89 -26.79
CA ASN A 64 4.80 -1.77 -26.91
C ASN A 64 5.17 -3.26 -27.04
N ASP A 65 6.45 -3.60 -26.95
CA ASP A 65 6.92 -4.96 -27.05
C ASP A 65 7.07 -5.56 -25.65
N LEU A 66 6.64 -6.81 -25.48
CA LEU A 66 6.98 -7.58 -24.30
C LEU A 66 8.44 -8.03 -24.37
N VAL A 67 9.14 -7.90 -23.26
CA VAL A 67 10.50 -8.41 -23.04
C VAL A 67 10.47 -9.39 -21.87
N VAL A 68 10.96 -10.61 -22.09
CA VAL A 68 11.16 -11.62 -21.05
C VAL A 68 12.65 -11.93 -20.96
N ALA A 69 13.23 -11.69 -19.80
CA ALA A 69 14.63 -11.92 -19.50
C ALA A 69 14.76 -13.05 -18.45
N LEU A 70 15.63 -14.01 -18.71
CA LEU A 70 15.79 -15.24 -17.92
C LEU A 70 17.26 -15.50 -17.65
N GLU A 71 17.58 -15.92 -16.43
CA GLU A 71 18.89 -16.44 -16.04
C GLU A 71 18.73 -17.83 -15.41
N GLY A 72 19.58 -18.77 -15.79
CA GLY A 72 19.52 -20.15 -15.30
C GLY A 72 20.13 -21.16 -16.24
N ASP A 73 19.69 -22.43 -16.15
CA ASP A 73 20.12 -23.51 -17.04
C ASP A 73 19.70 -23.26 -18.49
N GLU A 74 20.61 -23.47 -19.44
CA GLU A 74 20.35 -23.27 -20.88
C GLU A 74 19.13 -24.03 -21.40
N ASN A 75 18.92 -25.25 -20.91
CA ASN A 75 17.76 -26.06 -21.31
C ASN A 75 16.44 -25.50 -20.73
N ALA A 76 16.47 -25.01 -19.48
CA ALA A 76 15.30 -24.41 -18.85
C ALA A 76 14.92 -23.09 -19.57
N ILE A 77 15.90 -22.24 -19.87
CA ILE A 77 15.67 -21.00 -20.61
C ILE A 77 15.08 -21.28 -22.00
N ARG A 78 15.63 -22.27 -22.70
CA ARG A 78 15.14 -22.67 -24.03
C ARG A 78 13.70 -23.17 -23.95
N ALA A 79 13.40 -24.05 -23.01
CA ALA A 79 12.06 -24.59 -22.81
C ALA A 79 11.02 -23.49 -22.53
N VAL A 80 11.36 -22.52 -21.67
CA VAL A 80 10.50 -21.37 -21.40
C VAL A 80 10.31 -20.50 -22.64
N THR A 81 11.40 -20.22 -23.38
CA THR A 81 11.36 -19.34 -24.54
C THR A 81 10.55 -19.94 -25.70
N GLU A 82 10.67 -21.26 -25.92
CA GLU A 82 9.93 -21.99 -26.95
C GLU A 82 8.43 -22.07 -26.63
N ASN A 83 8.08 -22.20 -25.34
CA ASN A 83 6.70 -22.29 -24.88
C ASN A 83 6.16 -20.99 -24.28
N LEU A 84 6.77 -19.83 -24.61
CA LEU A 84 6.44 -18.54 -24.00
C LEU A 84 4.94 -18.20 -24.13
N GLU A 85 4.29 -18.59 -25.23
CA GLU A 85 2.86 -18.36 -25.43
C GLU A 85 1.98 -19.08 -24.39
N GLU A 86 2.39 -20.23 -23.90
CA GLU A 86 1.67 -20.96 -22.84
C GLU A 86 1.79 -20.21 -21.50
N TRP A 87 2.95 -19.64 -21.21
CA TRP A 87 3.17 -18.81 -20.01
C TRP A 87 2.40 -17.50 -20.05
N LEU A 88 2.20 -16.94 -21.24
CA LEU A 88 1.43 -15.73 -21.49
C LEU A 88 -0.06 -16.00 -21.70
N ALA A 89 -0.48 -17.26 -21.73
CA ALA A 89 -1.89 -17.60 -21.79
C ALA A 89 -2.58 -17.19 -20.48
N ARG A 90 -3.50 -16.24 -20.57
CA ARG A 90 -4.42 -15.96 -19.46
C ARG A 90 -5.31 -17.20 -19.26
N PRO A 91 -5.63 -17.57 -17.99
CA PRO A 91 -6.69 -18.55 -17.77
C PRO A 91 -7.89 -18.09 -18.60
N LYS A 92 -8.47 -19.00 -19.38
CA LYS A 92 -9.67 -18.72 -20.14
C LYS A 92 -10.75 -18.33 -19.12
N SER A 93 -10.94 -17.03 -18.90
CA SER A 93 -12.15 -16.59 -18.23
C SER A 93 -13.30 -16.99 -19.15
N GLU A 94 -14.29 -17.67 -18.62
CA GLU A 94 -15.49 -18.12 -19.33
C GLU A 94 -16.40 -16.94 -19.74
N LEU A 95 -15.85 -15.82 -20.14
CA LEU A 95 -16.59 -14.76 -20.81
C LEU A 95 -16.81 -15.21 -22.26
N ALA A 96 -17.93 -15.86 -22.49
CA ALA A 96 -18.44 -16.15 -23.81
C ALA A 96 -18.54 -14.85 -24.61
N GLY A 97 -17.55 -14.58 -25.49
CA GLY A 97 -17.62 -13.41 -26.36
C GLY A 97 -16.32 -12.73 -26.74
N GLY A 98 -15.15 -13.22 -26.28
CA GLY A 98 -13.85 -12.59 -26.58
C GLY A 98 -13.63 -11.26 -25.84
N MET A 99 -12.38 -10.78 -25.80
CA MET A 99 -12.07 -9.46 -25.20
C MET A 99 -12.60 -8.34 -26.10
N ALA A 100 -13.16 -7.31 -25.49
CA ALA A 100 -13.49 -6.08 -26.21
C ALA A 100 -12.21 -5.40 -26.71
N ILE A 101 -12.26 -4.85 -27.93
CA ILE A 101 -11.11 -4.21 -28.57
C ILE A 101 -11.07 -2.69 -28.35
N SER A 102 -12.14 -2.12 -27.82
CA SER A 102 -12.28 -0.71 -27.47
C SER A 102 -13.33 -0.53 -26.37
N LEU A 103 -13.37 0.67 -25.79
CA LEU A 103 -14.42 1.03 -24.82
C LEU A 103 -15.80 0.99 -25.45
N ASP A 104 -15.96 1.47 -26.69
CA ASP A 104 -17.25 1.40 -27.44
C ASP A 104 -17.69 -0.03 -27.64
N ASP A 105 -16.77 -0.93 -28.02
CA ASP A 105 -17.08 -2.37 -28.17
C ASP A 105 -17.48 -2.97 -26.82
N ALA A 106 -16.80 -2.63 -25.73
CA ALA A 106 -17.17 -3.08 -24.39
C ALA A 106 -18.57 -2.60 -23.98
N LEU A 107 -18.87 -1.33 -24.20
CA LEU A 107 -20.17 -0.73 -23.87
C LEU A 107 -21.30 -1.27 -24.76
N SER A 108 -21.02 -1.61 -26.02
CA SER A 108 -22.00 -2.27 -26.88
C SER A 108 -22.43 -3.64 -26.35
N ARG A 109 -21.53 -4.33 -25.62
CA ARG A 109 -21.78 -5.64 -25.00
C ARG A 109 -22.36 -5.53 -23.58
N GLN A 110 -21.99 -4.46 -22.85
CA GLN A 110 -22.41 -4.23 -21.46
C GLN A 110 -22.76 -2.75 -21.25
N ALA A 111 -23.88 -2.33 -21.80
CA ALA A 111 -24.35 -0.94 -21.80
C ALA A 111 -24.64 -0.36 -20.39
N SER A 112 -24.79 -1.22 -19.37
CA SER A 112 -25.07 -0.79 -18.00
C SER A 112 -23.79 -0.50 -17.16
N SER A 113 -22.61 -0.61 -17.76
CA SER A 113 -21.36 -0.31 -17.07
C SER A 113 -21.30 1.18 -16.74
N ASN A 114 -20.99 1.51 -15.48
CA ASN A 114 -20.92 2.87 -14.95
C ASN A 114 -19.59 3.19 -14.26
N LEU A 115 -18.65 2.25 -14.28
CA LEU A 115 -17.30 2.40 -13.73
C LEU A 115 -16.27 1.84 -14.72
N ALA A 116 -15.28 2.66 -15.06
CA ALA A 116 -14.09 2.26 -15.79
C ALA A 116 -12.91 2.07 -14.83
N VAL A 117 -12.30 0.88 -14.85
CA VAL A 117 -11.06 0.59 -14.12
C VAL A 117 -9.89 0.68 -15.08
N ILE A 118 -8.96 1.61 -14.82
CA ILE A 118 -7.86 1.94 -15.72
C ILE A 118 -6.52 1.67 -15.02
N SER A 119 -5.71 0.78 -15.60
CA SER A 119 -4.37 0.43 -15.12
C SER A 119 -3.32 0.36 -16.25
N VAL A 120 -3.47 1.21 -17.26
CA VAL A 120 -2.48 1.37 -18.34
C VAL A 120 -1.33 2.28 -17.89
N PRO A 121 -0.16 2.29 -18.57
CA PRO A 121 0.91 3.23 -18.25
C PRO A 121 0.43 4.69 -18.23
N GLY A 122 0.88 5.48 -17.24
CA GLY A 122 0.36 6.81 -16.93
C GLY A 122 0.25 7.77 -18.13
N GLN A 123 1.19 7.70 -19.05
CA GLN A 123 1.17 8.50 -20.30
C GLN A 123 -0.05 8.26 -21.20
N TYR A 124 -0.77 7.12 -21.04
CA TYR A 124 -1.97 6.79 -21.79
C TYR A 124 -3.25 6.92 -20.97
N ALA A 125 -3.09 6.93 -19.64
CA ALA A 125 -4.18 6.80 -18.68
C ALA A 125 -5.17 7.97 -18.76
N ALA A 126 -4.69 9.18 -18.93
CA ALA A 126 -5.54 10.36 -19.06
C ALA A 126 -6.48 10.29 -20.26
N ARG A 127 -6.01 9.81 -21.40
CA ARG A 127 -6.83 9.63 -22.61
C ARG A 127 -7.96 8.64 -22.39
N GLU A 128 -7.66 7.50 -21.78
CA GLU A 128 -8.66 6.46 -21.50
C GLU A 128 -9.69 6.95 -20.45
N ALA A 129 -9.23 7.70 -19.44
CA ALA A 129 -10.10 8.30 -18.43
C ALA A 129 -11.04 9.36 -19.05
N HIS A 130 -10.52 10.22 -19.95
CA HIS A 130 -11.36 11.18 -20.69
C HIS A 130 -12.44 10.48 -21.51
N ALA A 131 -12.10 9.39 -22.22
CA ALA A 131 -13.05 8.60 -23.00
C ALA A 131 -14.13 7.97 -22.10
N ALA A 132 -13.74 7.42 -20.95
CA ALA A 132 -14.70 6.88 -19.98
C ALA A 132 -15.69 7.95 -19.46
N LEU A 133 -15.18 9.14 -19.11
CA LEU A 133 -16.02 10.27 -18.68
C LEU A 133 -16.97 10.73 -19.78
N ASP A 134 -16.54 10.74 -21.07
CA ASP A 134 -17.40 11.08 -22.21
C ASP A 134 -18.57 10.10 -22.40
N HIS A 135 -18.40 8.87 -21.96
CA HIS A 135 -19.45 7.85 -21.91
C HIS A 135 -20.28 7.88 -20.60
N GLY A 136 -20.10 8.88 -19.74
CA GLY A 136 -20.83 9.00 -18.47
C GLY A 136 -20.44 8.00 -17.41
N MET A 137 -19.21 7.46 -17.47
CA MET A 137 -18.70 6.50 -16.49
C MET A 137 -17.88 7.18 -15.40
N ASN A 138 -18.03 6.73 -14.17
CA ASN A 138 -17.04 7.00 -13.12
C ASN A 138 -15.72 6.33 -13.45
N VAL A 139 -14.62 6.83 -12.91
CA VAL A 139 -13.29 6.30 -13.21
C VAL A 139 -12.58 5.88 -11.93
N PHE A 140 -12.07 4.64 -11.90
CA PHE A 140 -11.07 4.19 -10.96
C PHE A 140 -9.73 4.12 -11.71
N LEU A 141 -8.87 5.12 -11.45
CA LEU A 141 -7.59 5.31 -12.13
C LEU A 141 -6.46 4.80 -11.25
N PHE A 142 -6.14 3.51 -11.41
CA PHE A 142 -5.06 2.83 -10.70
C PHE A 142 -3.69 3.33 -11.15
N SER A 143 -3.56 3.73 -12.42
CA SER A 143 -2.32 4.19 -13.02
C SER A 143 -1.70 5.35 -12.23
N ASP A 144 -0.43 5.26 -11.97
CA ASP A 144 0.45 6.30 -11.46
C ASP A 144 1.11 7.11 -12.61
N HIS A 145 2.02 8.04 -12.29
CA HIS A 145 2.80 8.84 -13.26
C HIS A 145 1.93 9.58 -14.30
N VAL A 146 0.70 9.95 -13.94
CA VAL A 146 -0.14 10.87 -14.71
C VAL A 146 0.27 12.31 -14.38
N ALA A 147 0.37 13.19 -15.36
CA ALA A 147 0.71 14.60 -15.14
C ALA A 147 -0.33 15.30 -14.25
N VAL A 148 0.10 16.25 -13.42
CA VAL A 148 -0.80 16.95 -12.49
C VAL A 148 -1.86 17.74 -13.25
N GLU A 149 -1.49 18.34 -14.37
CA GLU A 149 -2.39 19.08 -15.24
C GLU A 149 -3.49 18.19 -15.81
N ASP A 150 -3.16 16.97 -16.22
CA ASP A 150 -4.13 15.98 -16.69
C ASP A 150 -5.05 15.53 -15.55
N GLU A 151 -4.51 15.28 -14.36
CA GLU A 151 -5.31 14.96 -13.16
C GLU A 151 -6.35 16.03 -12.86
N VAL A 152 -5.92 17.30 -12.85
CA VAL A 152 -6.83 18.45 -12.62
C VAL A 152 -7.89 18.53 -13.71
N ALA A 153 -7.51 18.36 -14.97
CA ALA A 153 -8.45 18.40 -16.09
C ALA A 153 -9.51 17.29 -16.02
N LEU A 154 -9.07 16.04 -15.70
CA LEU A 154 -9.95 14.90 -15.53
C LEU A 154 -10.95 15.10 -14.38
N LYS A 155 -10.45 15.53 -13.21
CA LYS A 155 -11.29 15.73 -12.03
C LYS A 155 -12.29 16.89 -12.22
N ARG A 156 -11.90 17.99 -12.85
CA ARG A 156 -12.82 19.06 -13.21
C ARG A 156 -13.93 18.59 -14.17
N LYS A 157 -13.54 17.87 -15.23
CA LYS A 157 -14.51 17.29 -16.17
C LYS A 157 -15.49 16.35 -15.48
N ALA A 158 -15.01 15.52 -14.53
CA ALA A 158 -15.86 14.64 -13.74
C ALA A 158 -16.85 15.43 -12.87
N VAL A 159 -16.39 16.47 -12.15
CA VAL A 159 -17.24 17.36 -11.35
C VAL A 159 -18.34 17.99 -12.21
N ASP A 160 -17.98 18.56 -13.36
CA ASP A 160 -18.92 19.21 -14.29
C ASP A 160 -19.97 18.22 -14.84
N SER A 161 -19.64 16.94 -14.90
CA SER A 161 -20.51 15.87 -15.39
C SER A 161 -21.27 15.12 -14.27
N GLY A 162 -21.07 15.48 -13.00
CA GLY A 162 -21.66 14.77 -11.86
C GLY A 162 -21.06 13.37 -11.64
N LEU A 163 -19.81 13.16 -12.08
CA LEU A 163 -19.06 11.92 -11.97
C LEU A 163 -17.90 12.06 -10.98
N ILE A 164 -17.21 10.96 -10.70
CA ILE A 164 -16.01 10.95 -9.87
C ILE A 164 -14.85 10.28 -10.60
N VAL A 165 -13.65 10.86 -10.45
CA VAL A 165 -12.36 10.22 -10.77
C VAL A 165 -11.66 9.86 -9.46
N MET A 166 -11.58 8.58 -9.18
CA MET A 166 -10.80 8.01 -8.08
C MET A 166 -9.36 7.78 -8.57
N GLY A 167 -8.45 8.64 -8.17
CA GLY A 167 -7.06 8.63 -8.68
C GLY A 167 -6.70 9.89 -9.50
N PRO A 168 -5.55 9.91 -10.21
CA PRO A 168 -4.58 8.81 -10.41
C PRO A 168 -3.92 8.32 -9.13
N ASP A 169 -3.16 7.22 -9.25
CA ASP A 169 -2.53 6.56 -8.11
C ASP A 169 -3.56 6.20 -7.02
N CYS A 170 -4.71 5.68 -7.45
CA CYS A 170 -5.72 5.15 -6.54
C CYS A 170 -5.57 3.64 -6.41
N GLY A 171 -5.02 3.19 -5.29
CA GLY A 171 -4.81 1.76 -5.04
C GLY A 171 -6.05 1.02 -4.55
N THR A 172 -7.03 1.71 -3.94
CA THR A 172 -8.09 1.06 -3.18
C THR A 172 -9.43 1.80 -3.31
N ALA A 173 -10.50 1.07 -3.55
CA ALA A 173 -11.86 1.53 -3.32
C ALA A 173 -12.77 0.38 -2.84
N LEU A 174 -13.84 0.73 -2.15
CA LEU A 174 -14.93 -0.14 -1.72
C LEU A 174 -16.24 0.44 -2.24
N ILE A 175 -16.84 -0.18 -3.22
CA ILE A 175 -18.01 0.34 -3.93
C ILE A 175 -19.15 -0.66 -3.82
N GLY A 176 -20.22 -0.29 -3.11
CA GLY A 176 -21.38 -1.16 -2.95
C GLY A 176 -21.05 -2.51 -2.28
N GLY A 177 -20.04 -2.57 -1.41
CA GLY A 177 -19.56 -3.80 -0.77
C GLY A 177 -18.57 -4.61 -1.62
N THR A 178 -18.17 -4.10 -2.79
CA THR A 178 -17.17 -4.74 -3.67
C THR A 178 -15.86 -4.01 -3.58
N GLY A 179 -14.76 -4.75 -3.35
CA GLY A 179 -13.41 -4.21 -3.39
C GLY A 179 -12.90 -4.00 -4.82
N VAL A 180 -12.25 -2.87 -5.07
CA VAL A 180 -11.60 -2.53 -6.34
C VAL A 180 -10.13 -2.17 -6.06
N GLY A 181 -9.21 -2.74 -6.82
CA GLY A 181 -7.77 -2.59 -6.59
C GLY A 181 -7.28 -3.45 -5.42
N PHE A 182 -6.38 -2.94 -4.60
CA PHE A 182 -5.97 -3.55 -3.34
C PHE A 182 -7.06 -3.30 -2.29
N ALA A 183 -7.83 -4.29 -1.97
CA ALA A 183 -8.97 -4.12 -1.09
C ALA A 183 -9.21 -5.35 -0.22
N ASN A 184 -9.67 -5.12 1.00
CA ASN A 184 -10.04 -6.16 1.94
C ASN A 184 -11.53 -6.50 1.83
N VAL A 185 -11.88 -7.70 2.23
CA VAL A 185 -13.28 -8.11 2.38
C VAL A 185 -13.82 -7.55 3.70
N VAL A 186 -14.68 -6.54 3.62
CA VAL A 186 -15.23 -5.88 4.80
C VAL A 186 -16.76 -5.94 4.81
N ARG A 187 -17.34 -5.92 6.01
CA ARG A 187 -18.80 -5.87 6.19
C ARG A 187 -19.36 -4.57 5.62
N ARG A 188 -20.54 -4.63 5.05
CA ARG A 188 -21.33 -3.42 4.79
C ARG A 188 -21.83 -2.85 6.11
N GLY A 189 -21.83 -1.51 6.20
CA GLY A 189 -22.27 -0.82 7.40
C GLY A 189 -22.36 0.70 7.19
N PRO A 190 -22.57 1.45 8.26
CA PRO A 190 -22.98 2.85 8.17
C PRO A 190 -21.83 3.86 7.98
N ILE A 191 -20.58 3.43 7.84
CA ILE A 191 -19.43 4.34 7.79
C ILE A 191 -18.97 4.49 6.34
N GLY A 192 -19.08 5.69 5.77
CA GLY A 192 -18.51 6.06 4.49
C GLY A 192 -17.11 6.67 4.68
N VAL A 193 -16.17 6.32 3.81
CA VAL A 193 -14.76 6.77 3.94
C VAL A 193 -14.28 7.39 2.64
N VAL A 194 -13.65 8.53 2.72
CA VAL A 194 -12.91 9.17 1.63
C VAL A 194 -11.42 9.19 2.00
N ALA A 195 -10.57 8.65 1.15
CA ALA A 195 -9.16 8.52 1.47
C ALA A 195 -8.25 8.87 0.30
N ALA A 196 -7.31 9.80 0.55
CA ALA A 196 -6.17 10.03 -0.34
C ALA A 196 -4.99 9.09 0.00
N SER A 197 -5.29 7.92 0.56
CA SER A 197 -4.35 6.91 1.01
C SER A 197 -4.96 5.51 0.89
N GLY A 198 -4.41 4.65 0.03
CA GLY A 198 -4.92 3.28 -0.17
C GLY A 198 -4.78 2.43 1.09
N THR A 199 -3.58 2.32 1.65
CA THR A 199 -3.33 1.50 2.86
C THR A 199 -3.98 2.09 4.11
N GLY A 200 -4.18 3.42 4.17
CA GLY A 200 -4.98 4.05 5.23
C GLY A 200 -6.45 3.66 5.14
N LEU A 201 -7.02 3.61 3.93
CA LEU A 201 -8.38 3.13 3.71
C LEU A 201 -8.52 1.65 4.09
N GLN A 202 -7.54 0.82 3.73
CA GLN A 202 -7.53 -0.61 4.08
C GLN A 202 -7.51 -0.81 5.61
N GLU A 203 -6.56 -0.18 6.32
CA GLU A 203 -6.46 -0.32 7.79
C GLU A 203 -7.71 0.17 8.50
N PHE A 204 -8.20 1.36 8.15
CA PHE A 204 -9.43 1.90 8.74
C PHE A 204 -10.61 0.93 8.53
N SER A 205 -10.80 0.45 7.31
CA SER A 205 -11.89 -0.46 6.98
C SER A 205 -11.76 -1.81 7.69
N CYS A 206 -10.55 -2.36 7.81
CA CYS A 206 -10.29 -3.59 8.55
C CYS A 206 -10.57 -3.43 10.04
N LEU A 207 -10.14 -2.32 10.65
CA LEU A 207 -10.40 -2.06 12.07
C LEU A 207 -11.89 -1.86 12.34
N VAL A 208 -12.63 -1.17 11.47
CA VAL A 208 -14.09 -1.05 11.54
C VAL A 208 -14.75 -2.43 11.43
N HIS A 209 -14.31 -3.26 10.49
CA HIS A 209 -14.82 -4.63 10.33
C HIS A 209 -14.59 -5.48 11.58
N ARG A 210 -13.36 -5.43 12.16
CA ARG A 210 -12.98 -6.18 13.37
C ARG A 210 -13.72 -5.70 14.63
N SER A 211 -14.33 -4.52 14.57
CA SER A 211 -15.17 -3.94 15.64
C SER A 211 -16.66 -4.18 15.40
N ASP A 212 -17.01 -5.24 14.67
CA ASP A 212 -18.38 -5.66 14.33
C ASP A 212 -19.25 -4.60 13.64
N SER A 213 -18.61 -3.59 13.02
CA SER A 213 -19.26 -2.59 12.18
C SER A 213 -18.88 -2.79 10.70
N GLY A 214 -19.16 -1.81 9.84
CA GLY A 214 -18.91 -1.97 8.41
C GLY A 214 -18.85 -0.65 7.64
N ILE A 215 -18.48 -0.78 6.37
CA ILE A 215 -18.27 0.30 5.44
C ILE A 215 -19.41 0.37 4.42
N SER A 216 -20.01 1.54 4.23
CA SER A 216 -20.98 1.79 3.15
C SER A 216 -20.24 1.94 1.82
N TYR A 217 -19.30 2.87 1.77
CA TYR A 217 -18.40 3.12 0.66
C TYR A 217 -17.01 3.51 1.18
N GLY A 218 -15.97 3.07 0.49
CA GLY A 218 -14.59 3.53 0.65
C GLY A 218 -14.11 4.12 -0.68
N LEU A 219 -13.98 5.44 -0.76
CA LEU A 219 -13.64 6.14 -2.00
C LEU A 219 -12.21 6.64 -1.94
N GLY A 220 -11.31 5.96 -2.66
CA GLY A 220 -9.94 6.41 -2.86
C GLY A 220 -9.91 7.60 -3.81
N THR A 221 -9.14 8.64 -3.49
CA THR A 221 -9.11 9.87 -4.32
C THR A 221 -7.78 10.10 -5.03
N GLY A 222 -6.79 9.22 -4.77
CA GLY A 222 -5.42 9.34 -5.26
C GLY A 222 -4.53 10.16 -4.33
N SER A 223 -3.24 9.85 -4.33
CA SER A 223 -2.27 10.36 -3.35
C SER A 223 -2.09 11.88 -3.37
N ARG A 224 -2.35 12.55 -4.51
CA ARG A 224 -2.15 13.99 -4.71
C ARG A 224 -3.43 14.82 -4.64
N ASP A 225 -4.60 14.19 -4.48
CA ASP A 225 -5.89 14.91 -4.52
C ASP A 225 -5.94 16.10 -3.56
N LEU A 226 -5.43 15.93 -2.34
CA LEU A 226 -5.43 16.98 -1.32
C LEU A 226 -4.24 17.95 -1.40
N SER A 227 -3.42 17.91 -2.46
CA SER A 227 -2.45 18.97 -2.73
C SER A 227 -3.15 20.25 -3.18
N ASP A 228 -2.52 21.42 -2.94
CA ASP A 228 -3.08 22.69 -3.40
C ASP A 228 -3.17 22.80 -4.93
N ALA A 229 -2.36 22.03 -5.66
CA ALA A 229 -2.41 21.96 -7.11
C ALA A 229 -3.70 21.30 -7.63
N VAL A 230 -4.22 20.31 -6.94
CA VAL A 230 -5.44 19.57 -7.31
C VAL A 230 -6.66 20.11 -6.58
N GLY A 231 -6.51 20.56 -5.34
CA GLY A 231 -7.53 21.25 -4.58
C GLY A 231 -8.64 20.38 -4.00
N GLY A 232 -8.42 19.08 -3.84
CA GLY A 232 -9.37 18.16 -3.22
C GLY A 232 -10.63 17.87 -4.04
N LEU A 233 -10.56 17.99 -5.35
CA LEU A 233 -11.74 17.89 -6.24
C LEU A 233 -12.48 16.56 -6.09
N SER A 234 -11.78 15.44 -6.06
CA SER A 234 -12.41 14.14 -5.86
C SER A 234 -12.89 13.93 -4.43
N THR A 235 -12.14 14.43 -3.44
CA THR A 235 -12.55 14.38 -2.02
C THR A 235 -13.84 15.15 -1.78
N LEU A 236 -13.98 16.36 -2.32
CA LEU A 236 -15.20 17.15 -2.20
C LEU A 236 -16.40 16.44 -2.86
N THR A 237 -16.21 15.89 -4.07
CA THR A 237 -17.23 15.12 -4.76
C THR A 237 -17.65 13.87 -3.96
N ALA A 238 -16.67 13.18 -3.38
CA ALA A 238 -16.91 11.98 -2.56
C ALA A 238 -17.68 12.32 -1.28
N ILE A 239 -17.33 13.42 -0.58
CA ILE A 239 -18.07 13.90 0.59
C ILE A 239 -19.54 14.19 0.21
N ASP A 240 -19.77 14.88 -0.92
CA ASP A 240 -21.11 15.18 -1.42
C ASP A 240 -21.92 13.93 -1.73
N ALA A 241 -21.28 12.89 -2.28
CA ALA A 241 -21.91 11.61 -2.57
C ALA A 241 -22.30 10.87 -1.28
N LEU A 242 -21.37 10.78 -0.32
CA LEU A 242 -21.59 10.11 0.97
C LEU A 242 -22.64 10.83 1.82
N GLU A 243 -22.68 12.17 1.75
CA GLU A 243 -23.70 12.93 2.47
C GLU A 243 -25.11 12.63 1.97
N LYS A 244 -25.27 12.42 0.66
CA LYS A 244 -26.55 12.07 0.02
C LYS A 244 -26.90 10.58 0.16
N ASP A 245 -25.93 9.73 0.40
CA ASP A 245 -26.18 8.28 0.49
C ASP A 245 -26.95 7.91 1.77
N PRO A 246 -28.12 7.27 1.67
CA PRO A 246 -28.94 6.94 2.84
C PRO A 246 -28.31 5.86 3.72
N GLU A 247 -27.42 5.03 3.20
CA GLU A 247 -26.74 3.98 3.96
C GLU A 247 -25.55 4.49 4.77
N THR A 248 -25.02 5.67 4.43
CA THR A 248 -23.92 6.32 5.17
C THR A 248 -24.46 7.16 6.31
N ALA A 249 -24.09 6.84 7.54
CA ALA A 249 -24.43 7.64 8.74
C ALA A 249 -23.28 8.52 9.22
N VAL A 250 -22.04 8.08 9.01
CA VAL A 250 -20.81 8.80 9.43
C VAL A 250 -19.84 8.87 8.25
N ILE A 251 -19.14 10.00 8.11
CA ILE A 251 -18.14 10.21 7.05
C ILE A 251 -16.75 10.29 7.67
N GLY A 252 -15.84 9.41 7.23
CA GLY A 252 -14.42 9.44 7.55
C GLY A 252 -13.59 10.06 6.43
N ILE A 253 -12.64 10.95 6.78
CA ILE A 253 -11.67 11.52 5.83
C ILE A 253 -10.27 11.13 6.27
N LEU A 254 -9.51 10.46 5.39
CA LEU A 254 -8.18 9.94 5.70
C LEU A 254 -7.15 10.43 4.68
N SER A 255 -6.07 11.06 5.15
CA SER A 255 -5.01 11.58 4.28
C SER A 255 -3.68 11.77 5.01
N LYS A 256 -2.61 11.90 4.24
CA LYS A 256 -1.42 12.68 4.63
C LYS A 256 -1.82 14.16 4.76
N PRO A 257 -0.95 15.05 5.28
CA PRO A 257 -1.31 16.46 5.44
C PRO A 257 -1.74 17.07 4.10
N PRO A 258 -2.93 17.67 4.03
CA PRO A 258 -3.36 18.43 2.85
C PRO A 258 -2.52 19.68 2.64
N GLY A 259 -2.56 20.25 1.42
CA GLY A 259 -2.11 21.61 1.18
C GLY A 259 -2.95 22.63 1.97
N GLU A 260 -2.37 23.78 2.29
CA GLU A 260 -3.00 24.76 3.21
C GLU A 260 -4.35 25.29 2.70
N SER A 261 -4.43 25.64 1.41
CA SER A 261 -5.67 26.14 0.81
C SER A 261 -6.71 25.03 0.68
N THR A 262 -6.27 23.81 0.36
CA THR A 262 -7.14 22.64 0.26
C THR A 262 -7.68 22.23 1.62
N LEU A 263 -6.86 22.27 2.68
CA LEU A 263 -7.30 22.00 4.05
C LEU A 263 -8.44 22.93 4.46
N ARG A 264 -8.32 24.25 4.17
CA ARG A 264 -9.40 25.22 4.44
C ARG A 264 -10.69 24.84 3.71
N THR A 265 -10.60 24.53 2.42
CA THR A 265 -11.76 24.16 1.61
C THR A 265 -12.45 22.89 2.14
N ILE A 266 -11.68 21.86 2.49
CA ILE A 266 -12.21 20.61 3.06
C ILE A 266 -12.84 20.88 4.43
N THR A 267 -12.19 21.65 5.29
CA THR A 267 -12.70 22.04 6.61
C THR A 267 -14.03 22.79 6.51
N GLU A 268 -14.11 23.78 5.60
CA GLU A 268 -15.37 24.49 5.34
C GLU A 268 -16.47 23.57 4.84
N ARG A 269 -16.14 22.60 3.98
CA ARG A 269 -17.11 21.64 3.47
C ARG A 269 -17.60 20.70 4.58
N LEU A 270 -16.72 20.19 5.42
CA LEU A 270 -17.07 19.31 6.54
C LEU A 270 -17.91 20.03 7.58
N ASN A 271 -17.62 21.31 7.87
CA ASN A 271 -18.41 22.11 8.79
C ASN A 271 -19.86 22.37 8.32
N ARG A 272 -20.12 22.23 7.01
CA ARG A 272 -21.47 22.31 6.42
C ARG A 272 -22.14 20.94 6.26
N CYS A 273 -21.42 19.86 6.56
CA CYS A 273 -21.95 18.53 6.42
C CYS A 273 -23.10 18.28 7.41
N SER A 274 -24.19 17.68 6.95
CA SER A 274 -25.33 17.33 7.79
C SER A 274 -25.09 16.05 8.59
N LYS A 275 -24.17 15.20 8.13
CA LYS A 275 -23.78 13.95 8.80
C LYS A 275 -22.58 14.18 9.71
N PRO A 276 -22.46 13.46 10.84
CA PRO A 276 -21.26 13.44 11.63
C PRO A 276 -20.05 13.04 10.80
N ALA A 277 -18.90 13.69 11.05
CA ALA A 277 -17.68 13.39 10.32
C ALA A 277 -16.48 13.28 11.26
N VAL A 278 -15.49 12.48 10.84
CA VAL A 278 -14.18 12.37 11.47
C VAL A 278 -13.10 12.62 10.41
N ALA A 279 -12.03 13.29 10.76
CA ALA A 279 -10.90 13.55 9.88
C ALA A 279 -9.59 13.11 10.54
N CYS A 280 -8.80 12.31 9.84
CA CYS A 280 -7.46 11.93 10.22
C CYS A 280 -6.48 12.39 9.13
N PHE A 281 -5.86 13.52 9.36
CA PHE A 281 -4.78 14.04 8.53
C PHE A 281 -3.45 13.71 9.22
N LEU A 282 -2.84 12.60 8.82
CA LEU A 282 -1.62 12.08 9.46
C LEU A 282 -0.50 13.12 9.43
N GLY A 283 0.00 13.48 10.62
CA GLY A 283 1.04 14.48 10.77
C GLY A 283 0.54 15.91 11.06
N LEU A 284 -0.75 16.19 10.87
CA LEU A 284 -1.32 17.46 11.29
C LEU A 284 -1.50 17.50 12.82
N VAL A 285 -1.23 18.64 13.43
CA VAL A 285 -1.53 18.86 14.85
C VAL A 285 -2.96 19.37 14.94
N ALA A 286 -3.78 18.75 15.81
CA ALA A 286 -5.21 19.11 15.95
C ALA A 286 -5.45 20.59 16.22
N ASP A 287 -4.54 21.23 16.96
CA ASP A 287 -4.60 22.68 17.30
C ASP A 287 -4.39 23.60 16.08
N SER A 288 -4.00 23.05 14.92
CA SER A 288 -3.85 23.84 13.68
C SER A 288 -5.16 24.02 12.92
N LEU A 289 -6.25 23.40 13.35
CA LEU A 289 -7.59 23.65 12.83
C LEU A 289 -8.31 24.61 13.77
N ASP A 290 -8.85 25.71 13.21
CA ASP A 290 -9.60 26.71 13.97
C ASP A 290 -10.69 26.04 14.83
N GLY A 291 -10.82 26.47 16.10
CA GLY A 291 -11.57 25.80 17.16
C GLY A 291 -13.09 25.67 16.99
N ASP A 292 -13.66 25.96 15.81
CA ASP A 292 -15.08 25.82 15.47
C ASP A 292 -15.39 24.59 14.59
N ALA A 293 -14.51 23.59 14.52
CA ALA A 293 -14.74 22.39 13.73
C ALA A 293 -15.94 21.60 14.28
N ARG A 294 -16.94 21.34 13.41
CA ARG A 294 -18.12 20.53 13.72
C ARG A 294 -17.88 19.04 13.47
N PHE A 295 -16.67 18.64 13.16
CA PHE A 295 -16.23 17.28 12.96
C PHE A 295 -15.07 16.97 13.91
N GLU A 296 -14.85 15.69 14.17
CA GLU A 296 -13.74 15.27 15.04
C GLU A 296 -12.44 15.16 14.26
N VAL A 297 -11.39 15.75 14.79
CA VAL A 297 -10.03 15.62 14.27
C VAL A 297 -9.30 14.56 15.06
N CYS A 298 -8.86 13.51 14.38
CA CYS A 298 -8.19 12.37 14.97
C CYS A 298 -6.72 12.37 14.58
N ALA A 299 -5.89 12.00 15.52
CA ALA A 299 -4.46 12.05 15.34
C ALA A 299 -3.88 10.74 14.76
N THR A 300 -4.60 9.63 14.89
CA THR A 300 -4.23 8.31 14.37
C THR A 300 -5.43 7.63 13.71
N LEU A 301 -5.17 6.60 12.91
CA LEU A 301 -6.25 5.81 12.33
C LEU A 301 -7.08 5.09 13.40
N ASP A 302 -6.46 4.58 14.46
CA ASP A 302 -7.15 3.94 15.57
C ASP A 302 -8.13 4.91 16.27
N ASP A 303 -7.70 6.17 16.51
CA ASP A 303 -8.55 7.22 17.07
C ASP A 303 -9.73 7.54 16.13
N ALA A 304 -9.45 7.61 14.81
CA ALA A 304 -10.49 7.88 13.81
C ALA A 304 -11.52 6.75 13.72
N VAL A 305 -11.09 5.49 13.82
CA VAL A 305 -11.99 4.33 13.90
C VAL A 305 -12.84 4.40 15.15
N ALA A 306 -12.25 4.64 16.32
CA ALA A 306 -12.97 4.76 17.58
C ALA A 306 -14.03 5.87 17.54
N ALA A 307 -13.67 7.04 17.01
CA ALA A 307 -14.59 8.16 16.84
C ALA A 307 -15.72 7.84 15.84
N ALA A 308 -15.41 7.22 14.70
CA ALA A 308 -16.40 6.85 13.71
C ALA A 308 -17.41 5.81 14.22
N LEU A 309 -16.92 4.79 14.95
CA LEU A 309 -17.77 3.77 15.58
C LEU A 309 -18.72 4.40 16.61
N ARG A 310 -18.21 5.25 17.49
CA ARG A 310 -19.00 5.96 18.49
C ARG A 310 -20.07 6.84 17.84
N LEU A 311 -19.73 7.58 16.80
CA LEU A 311 -20.69 8.42 16.04
C LEU A 311 -21.71 7.60 15.28
N ALA A 312 -21.35 6.38 14.84
CA ALA A 312 -22.26 5.43 14.22
C ALA A 312 -23.17 4.69 15.22
N GLY A 313 -23.00 4.92 16.53
CA GLY A 313 -23.77 4.26 17.58
C GLY A 313 -23.32 2.82 17.86
N THR A 314 -22.15 2.43 17.43
CA THR A 314 -21.52 1.15 17.74
C THR A 314 -20.72 1.28 19.05
N ASP A 315 -20.78 0.29 19.92
CA ASP A 315 -19.98 0.29 21.14
C ASP A 315 -18.49 0.14 20.77
N ALA A 316 -17.72 1.23 20.94
CA ALA A 316 -16.29 1.28 20.63
C ALA A 316 -15.41 0.50 21.63
N SER A 317 -16.00 -0.10 22.66
CA SER A 317 -15.28 -0.88 23.70
C SER A 317 -14.65 -2.16 23.14
N GLU A 318 -15.05 -2.58 21.95
CA GLU A 318 -14.59 -3.83 21.34
C GLU A 318 -13.47 -3.68 20.27
N ILE A 319 -12.90 -2.47 20.06
CA ILE A 319 -11.59 -2.46 19.37
C ILE A 319 -10.67 -3.30 20.25
N PRO A 320 -10.15 -4.47 19.75
CA PRO A 320 -9.39 -5.38 20.61
C PRO A 320 -8.24 -4.64 21.28
N ALA A 321 -8.48 -4.16 22.50
CA ALA A 321 -7.47 -3.48 23.28
C ALA A 321 -6.48 -4.54 23.74
N SER A 322 -5.22 -4.43 23.31
CA SER A 322 -4.15 -4.94 24.15
C SER A 322 -4.19 -4.09 25.43
N PRO A 323 -4.34 -4.65 26.63
CA PRO A 323 -4.30 -3.85 27.84
C PRO A 323 -3.01 -3.04 27.83
N ALA A 324 -3.08 -1.72 28.00
CA ALA A 324 -1.92 -0.82 27.93
C ALA A 324 -0.80 -1.28 28.88
N ASP A 325 -1.19 -1.81 30.05
CA ASP A 325 -0.25 -2.32 31.06
C ASP A 325 0.54 -3.56 30.60
N GLN A 326 -0.09 -4.46 29.82
CA GLN A 326 0.61 -5.64 29.29
C GLN A 326 1.57 -5.28 28.17
N SER A 327 1.24 -4.28 27.35
CA SER A 327 2.11 -3.79 26.29
C SER A 327 3.38 -3.16 26.87
N ALA A 328 3.27 -2.35 27.90
CA ALA A 328 4.41 -1.71 28.58
C ALA A 328 5.34 -2.72 29.26
N ILE A 329 4.78 -3.72 29.95
CA ILE A 329 5.56 -4.79 30.59
C ILE A 329 6.31 -5.61 29.54
N LEU A 330 5.65 -5.94 28.43
CA LEU A 330 6.25 -6.69 27.35
C LEU A 330 7.37 -5.90 26.67
N ALA A 331 7.18 -4.59 26.42
CA ALA A 331 8.18 -3.72 25.84
C ALA A 331 9.44 -3.62 26.71
N LYS A 332 9.26 -3.50 28.04
CA LYS A 332 10.36 -3.54 28.99
C LYS A 332 11.11 -4.88 28.94
N GLY A 333 10.39 -6.00 28.93
CA GLY A 333 10.99 -7.33 28.83
C GLY A 333 11.79 -7.52 27.54
N GLU A 334 11.31 -7.00 26.40
CA GLU A 334 12.06 -7.00 25.13
C GLU A 334 13.33 -6.14 25.25
N ALA A 335 13.23 -4.94 25.80
CA ALA A 335 14.36 -4.03 25.97
C ALA A 335 15.45 -4.60 26.89
N GLU A 336 15.10 -5.28 27.98
CA GLU A 336 16.03 -5.90 28.92
C GLU A 336 16.85 -7.07 28.32
N ARG A 337 16.34 -7.73 27.28
CA ARG A 337 17.03 -8.83 26.57
C ARG A 337 18.09 -8.35 25.58
N MET A 338 18.05 -7.07 25.19
CA MET A 338 18.94 -6.51 24.16
C MET A 338 20.34 -6.25 24.69
N ALA A 339 21.36 -6.49 23.86
CA ALA A 339 22.74 -6.14 24.16
C ALA A 339 22.92 -4.60 24.27
N ALA A 340 23.94 -4.16 24.98
CA ALA A 340 24.15 -2.73 25.28
C ALA A 340 24.22 -1.82 24.03
N GLY A 341 24.73 -2.33 22.89
CA GLY A 341 24.86 -1.57 21.63
C GLY A 341 23.59 -1.53 20.78
N GLN A 342 22.54 -2.32 21.10
CA GLN A 342 21.31 -2.35 20.32
C GLN A 342 20.40 -1.19 20.73
N MET A 343 20.16 -0.23 19.84
CA MET A 343 19.45 1.01 20.14
C MET A 343 18.42 1.40 19.10
N TYR A 344 18.54 0.94 17.85
CA TYR A 344 17.80 1.52 16.74
C TYR A 344 16.68 0.63 16.23
N VAL A 345 15.62 1.27 15.73
CA VAL A 345 14.53 0.63 15.01
C VAL A 345 14.78 0.69 13.50
N ARG A 346 14.37 -0.37 12.82
CA ARG A 346 14.28 -0.48 11.37
C ARG A 346 12.84 -0.79 10.99
N GLY A 347 12.13 0.20 10.45
CA GLY A 347 10.79 0.01 9.89
C GLY A 347 10.87 -0.22 8.39
N LEU A 348 10.34 -1.33 7.89
CA LEU A 348 10.37 -1.71 6.49
C LEU A 348 8.93 -1.91 6.00
N PHE A 349 8.32 -0.84 5.49
CA PHE A 349 6.89 -0.80 5.21
C PHE A 349 6.57 -1.06 3.73
N ALA A 350 5.54 -1.87 3.48
CA ALA A 350 4.90 -1.97 2.19
C ALA A 350 3.86 -0.85 2.00
N GLY A 351 3.25 -0.39 3.09
CA GLY A 351 2.29 0.70 3.09
C GLY A 351 2.89 2.04 3.49
N GLY A 352 2.96 3.00 2.57
CA GLY A 352 3.51 4.33 2.85
C GLY A 352 2.79 5.07 3.99
N THR A 353 1.48 4.81 4.16
CA THR A 353 0.71 5.36 5.29
C THR A 353 1.22 4.86 6.64
N PHE A 354 1.59 3.59 6.72
CA PHE A 354 2.11 2.98 7.94
C PHE A 354 3.48 3.53 8.32
N CYS A 355 4.35 3.73 7.32
CA CYS A 355 5.61 4.44 7.50
C CYS A 355 5.37 5.85 8.07
N TYR A 356 4.43 6.59 7.49
CA TYR A 356 4.09 7.95 7.89
C TYR A 356 3.50 8.01 9.30
N GLN A 357 2.55 7.11 9.61
CA GLN A 357 1.93 7.01 10.93
C GLN A 357 2.93 6.61 12.02
N THR A 358 3.84 5.70 11.72
CA THR A 358 4.93 5.32 12.64
C THR A 358 5.83 6.51 12.96
N GLN A 359 6.19 7.31 11.96
CA GLN A 359 6.95 8.55 12.18
C GLN A 359 6.21 9.51 13.11
N GLN A 360 4.90 9.63 12.98
CA GLN A 360 4.09 10.47 13.85
C GLN A 360 4.09 9.97 15.31
N VAL A 361 4.00 8.66 15.51
CA VAL A 361 4.12 8.05 16.85
C VAL A 361 5.49 8.34 17.47
N MET A 362 6.57 8.20 16.70
CA MET A 362 7.94 8.49 17.14
C MET A 362 8.13 9.98 17.46
N ARG A 363 7.62 10.88 16.60
CA ARG A 363 7.70 12.33 16.77
C ARG A 363 7.07 12.81 18.08
N ARG A 364 5.95 12.24 18.49
CA ARG A 364 5.28 12.59 19.76
C ARG A 364 6.11 12.29 21.01
N SER A 365 7.09 11.43 20.88
CA SER A 365 8.05 11.07 21.94
C SER A 365 9.45 11.63 21.66
N GLU A 366 9.56 12.63 20.77
CA GLU A 366 10.80 13.30 20.40
C GLU A 366 11.90 12.36 19.83
N ILE A 367 11.49 11.15 19.36
CA ILE A 367 12.39 10.20 18.75
C ILE A 367 12.60 10.59 17.29
N ILE A 368 13.81 10.99 16.95
CA ILE A 368 14.21 11.35 15.59
C ILE A 368 14.40 10.09 14.76
N VAL A 369 13.79 10.08 13.59
CA VAL A 369 13.96 9.02 12.59
C VAL A 369 14.44 9.58 11.25
N HIS A 370 15.09 8.72 10.46
CA HIS A 370 15.45 8.97 9.07
C HIS A 370 14.47 8.19 8.17
N SER A 371 13.99 8.82 7.10
CA SER A 371 13.05 8.18 6.16
C SER A 371 13.28 8.69 4.74
N ASN A 372 13.01 7.84 3.74
CA ASN A 372 12.93 8.27 2.33
C ASN A 372 11.67 9.12 2.05
N ALA A 373 10.65 9.02 2.92
CA ALA A 373 9.43 9.82 2.89
C ALA A 373 9.21 10.51 4.27
N PRO A 374 10.04 11.51 4.64
CA PRO A 374 10.03 12.07 5.98
C PRO A 374 8.78 12.91 6.25
N LEU A 375 8.25 12.75 7.46
CA LEU A 375 7.30 13.68 8.07
C LEU A 375 8.03 14.96 8.50
N ASP A 376 7.33 16.10 8.55
CA ASP A 376 7.90 17.34 9.07
C ASP A 376 8.53 17.17 10.45
N GLY A 377 9.77 17.63 10.61
CA GLY A 377 10.57 17.45 11.81
C GLY A 377 11.38 16.16 11.85
N MET A 378 11.21 15.24 10.88
CA MET A 378 12.04 14.06 10.68
C MET A 378 13.15 14.31 9.65
N ARG A 379 14.10 13.38 9.53
CA ARG A 379 15.28 13.55 8.68
C ARG A 379 15.11 12.81 7.36
N PHE A 380 15.45 13.48 6.27
CA PHE A 380 15.50 12.82 4.97
C PHE A 380 16.67 11.83 4.89
N LEU A 381 16.37 10.62 4.45
CA LEU A 381 17.37 9.57 4.17
C LEU A 381 17.78 9.66 2.69
N GLY A 382 18.97 10.21 2.44
CA GLY A 382 19.43 10.48 1.07
C GLY A 382 19.73 9.21 0.25
N ASP A 383 20.11 8.11 0.92
CA ASP A 383 20.27 6.79 0.32
C ASP A 383 19.35 5.79 1.04
N PRO A 384 18.23 5.38 0.43
CA PRO A 384 17.28 4.46 1.05
C PRO A 384 17.82 3.04 1.20
N GLN A 385 18.97 2.73 0.59
CA GLN A 385 19.63 1.43 0.76
C GLN A 385 20.48 1.36 2.03
N THR A 386 20.82 2.50 2.64
CA THR A 386 21.71 2.58 3.82
C THR A 386 20.95 3.14 5.02
N SER A 387 20.85 2.38 6.10
CA SER A 387 20.18 2.81 7.34
C SER A 387 21.06 3.67 8.24
N ILE A 388 20.48 4.68 8.88
CA ILE A 388 21.16 5.61 9.80
C ILE A 388 20.30 5.81 11.05
N GLY A 389 20.82 5.46 12.23
CA GLY A 389 20.07 5.63 13.49
C GLY A 389 18.73 4.91 13.45
N ASN A 390 17.65 5.54 13.89
CA ASN A 390 16.31 5.02 13.66
C ASN A 390 15.92 5.28 12.20
N THR A 391 15.63 4.23 11.45
CA THR A 391 15.31 4.32 10.02
C THR A 391 13.97 3.68 9.73
N LEU A 392 13.08 4.43 9.07
CA LEU A 392 11.76 3.97 8.64
C LEU A 392 11.64 4.19 7.12
N ILE A 393 11.45 3.10 6.37
CA ILE A 393 11.47 3.11 4.91
C ILE A 393 10.09 2.75 4.36
N ASP A 394 9.57 3.63 3.51
CA ASP A 394 8.47 3.33 2.60
C ASP A 394 9.03 2.60 1.38
N MET A 395 8.90 1.26 1.38
CA MET A 395 9.34 0.41 0.28
C MET A 395 8.30 0.32 -0.84
N GLY A 396 7.12 0.93 -0.67
CA GLY A 396 6.13 1.12 -1.71
C GLY A 396 6.39 2.34 -2.59
N SER A 397 7.39 3.16 -2.27
CA SER A 397 7.77 4.35 -3.07
C SER A 397 8.44 3.98 -4.39
N ASP A 398 8.46 4.93 -5.34
CA ASP A 398 9.04 4.76 -6.69
C ASP A 398 10.49 4.26 -6.66
N GLU A 399 11.27 4.65 -5.66
CA GLU A 399 12.67 4.22 -5.49
C GLU A 399 12.83 2.69 -5.38
N PHE A 400 11.78 2.00 -4.93
CA PHE A 400 11.75 0.54 -4.77
C PHE A 400 10.86 -0.17 -5.78
N THR A 401 9.90 0.54 -6.41
CA THR A 401 8.87 -0.06 -7.26
C THR A 401 9.12 0.13 -8.76
N VAL A 402 10.04 1.03 -9.14
CA VAL A 402 10.40 1.19 -10.56
C VAL A 402 11.09 -0.09 -11.06
N GLY A 403 10.39 -0.81 -11.93
CA GLY A 403 10.86 -2.06 -12.55
C GLY A 403 10.78 -3.31 -11.69
N THR A 404 10.23 -3.20 -10.50
CA THR A 404 9.98 -4.32 -9.59
C THR A 404 8.55 -4.26 -9.04
N PRO A 405 7.96 -5.41 -8.67
CA PRO A 405 6.64 -5.43 -8.07
C PRO A 405 6.57 -4.62 -6.78
N HIS A 406 5.40 -4.05 -6.52
CA HIS A 406 5.10 -3.45 -5.22
C HIS A 406 5.28 -4.49 -4.08
N PRO A 407 5.84 -4.12 -2.91
CA PRO A 407 6.12 -5.06 -1.81
C PRO A 407 4.90 -5.75 -1.21
N MET A 408 3.69 -5.30 -1.50
CA MET A 408 2.45 -6.03 -1.20
C MET A 408 2.24 -7.25 -2.12
N ILE A 409 2.85 -7.27 -3.31
CA ILE A 409 2.74 -8.35 -4.29
C ILE A 409 3.93 -9.30 -4.20
N ASP A 410 5.15 -8.74 -4.06
CA ASP A 410 6.40 -9.47 -3.99
C ASP A 410 7.28 -8.94 -2.84
N ALA A 411 7.45 -9.76 -1.82
CA ALA A 411 8.20 -9.41 -0.62
C ALA A 411 9.72 -9.62 -0.76
N SER A 412 10.23 -10.02 -1.93
CA SER A 412 11.64 -10.41 -2.11
C SER A 412 12.65 -9.31 -1.73
N GLN A 413 12.36 -8.05 -2.06
CA GLN A 413 13.20 -6.92 -1.66
C GLN A 413 13.14 -6.67 -0.15
N ARG A 414 11.97 -6.82 0.48
CA ARG A 414 11.83 -6.72 1.93
C ARG A 414 12.61 -7.82 2.64
N ALA A 415 12.55 -9.07 2.13
CA ALA A 415 13.31 -10.20 2.66
C ALA A 415 14.83 -9.93 2.63
N LYS A 416 15.35 -9.42 1.51
CA LYS A 416 16.77 -9.03 1.38
C LYS A 416 17.13 -7.92 2.37
N ARG A 417 16.24 -6.92 2.54
CA ARG A 417 16.50 -5.83 3.46
C ARG A 417 16.44 -6.28 4.92
N ILE A 418 15.53 -7.16 5.31
CA ILE A 418 15.47 -7.76 6.65
C ILE A 418 16.80 -8.46 6.97
N ALA A 419 17.35 -9.25 6.03
CA ALA A 419 18.63 -9.91 6.21
C ALA A 419 19.78 -8.91 6.42
N ALA A 420 19.85 -7.85 5.61
CA ALA A 420 20.88 -6.82 5.73
C ALA A 420 20.81 -6.07 7.08
N GLU A 421 19.62 -5.76 7.57
CA GLU A 421 19.44 -5.09 8.87
C GLU A 421 19.76 -6.01 10.06
N ALA A 422 19.60 -7.31 9.91
CA ALA A 422 19.96 -8.30 10.95
C ALA A 422 21.46 -8.36 11.24
N ASP A 423 22.31 -8.05 10.26
CA ASP A 423 23.76 -8.02 10.40
C ASP A 423 24.24 -6.80 11.19
N ASP A 424 23.47 -5.71 11.23
CA ASP A 424 23.83 -4.49 11.96
C ASP A 424 23.72 -4.72 13.49
N PRO A 425 24.84 -4.64 14.25
CA PRO A 425 24.84 -4.88 15.68
C PRO A 425 24.06 -3.84 16.49
N GLN A 426 23.71 -2.71 15.92
CA GLN A 426 22.99 -1.63 16.59
C GLN A 426 21.46 -1.76 16.46
N VAL A 427 20.97 -2.67 15.63
CA VAL A 427 19.53 -2.88 15.44
C VAL A 427 18.92 -3.60 16.64
N ALA A 428 17.97 -2.96 17.26
CA ALA A 428 17.17 -3.46 18.38
C ALA A 428 15.84 -4.08 17.91
N VAL A 429 15.17 -3.40 16.98
CA VAL A 429 13.82 -3.75 16.54
C VAL A 429 13.70 -3.70 15.03
N LEU A 430 13.08 -4.72 14.45
CA LEU A 430 12.48 -4.68 13.11
C LEU A 430 10.97 -4.45 13.25
N LEU A 431 10.44 -3.44 12.56
CA LEU A 431 9.00 -3.14 12.49
C LEU A 431 8.51 -3.35 11.07
N LEU A 432 7.53 -4.24 10.92
CA LEU A 432 7.00 -4.70 9.63
C LEU A 432 5.48 -4.55 9.57
N ASP A 433 4.95 -4.25 8.40
CA ASP A 433 3.52 -4.32 8.10
C ASP A 433 3.21 -5.49 7.17
N PHE A 434 2.03 -6.07 7.34
CA PHE A 434 1.48 -7.12 6.48
C PHE A 434 0.08 -6.70 6.07
N ILE A 435 -0.17 -6.66 4.76
CA ILE A 435 -1.44 -6.19 4.21
C ILE A 435 -2.05 -7.34 3.42
N LEU A 436 -3.23 -7.76 3.86
CA LEU A 436 -4.02 -8.81 3.24
C LEU A 436 -5.02 -8.21 2.23
N GLY A 437 -5.80 -9.05 1.61
CA GLY A 437 -6.87 -8.66 0.69
C GLY A 437 -6.57 -9.00 -0.76
N TYR A 438 -7.46 -8.56 -1.64
CA TYR A 438 -7.34 -8.78 -3.07
C TYR A 438 -6.11 -8.09 -3.66
N ASN A 439 -5.50 -8.73 -4.64
CA ASN A 439 -4.29 -8.30 -5.35
C ASN A 439 -2.99 -8.24 -4.50
N ALA A 440 -3.05 -8.42 -3.19
CA ALA A 440 -1.86 -8.68 -2.37
C ALA A 440 -1.32 -10.10 -2.62
N SER A 441 -0.13 -10.41 -2.10
CA SER A 441 0.41 -11.78 -2.11
C SER A 441 -0.61 -12.78 -1.56
N ALA A 442 -0.58 -14.00 -2.08
CA ALA A 442 -1.44 -15.07 -1.57
C ALA A 442 -1.07 -15.51 -0.15
N ASP A 443 0.19 -15.30 0.27
CA ASP A 443 0.73 -15.65 1.59
C ASP A 443 1.75 -14.63 2.08
N PRO A 444 1.34 -13.39 2.42
CA PRO A 444 2.26 -12.33 2.82
C PRO A 444 3.14 -12.68 4.04
N ALA A 445 2.60 -13.43 5.00
CA ALA A 445 3.35 -13.87 6.18
C ALA A 445 4.37 -14.96 5.81
N GLY A 446 3.98 -15.96 5.03
CA GLY A 446 4.85 -17.02 4.56
C GLY A 446 6.01 -16.52 3.69
N ASP A 447 5.77 -15.51 2.87
CA ASP A 447 6.79 -14.86 2.02
C ASP A 447 7.96 -14.28 2.85
N LEU A 448 7.73 -13.85 4.10
CA LEU A 448 8.73 -13.25 4.98
C LEU A 448 9.10 -14.09 6.22
N ALA A 449 8.37 -15.16 6.54
CA ALA A 449 8.58 -15.95 7.75
C ALA A 449 10.02 -16.47 7.89
N ASN A 450 10.57 -16.99 6.80
CA ASN A 450 11.96 -17.47 6.78
C ASN A 450 12.97 -16.33 6.98
N ALA A 451 12.74 -15.16 6.38
CA ALA A 451 13.62 -14.00 6.54
C ALA A 451 13.60 -13.49 8.00
N ILE A 452 12.43 -13.47 8.63
CA ILE A 452 12.26 -13.10 10.04
C ILE A 452 12.98 -14.09 10.95
N SER A 453 12.75 -15.39 10.78
CA SER A 453 13.37 -16.43 11.61
C SER A 453 14.90 -16.41 11.48
N ASN A 454 15.41 -16.28 10.26
CA ASN A 454 16.85 -16.20 9.98
C ASN A 454 17.46 -14.93 10.60
N ALA A 455 16.81 -13.78 10.51
CA ALA A 455 17.26 -12.53 11.11
C ALA A 455 17.41 -12.66 12.63
N LYS A 456 16.43 -13.28 13.31
CA LYS A 456 16.50 -13.56 14.75
C LYS A 456 17.61 -14.54 15.10
N GLN A 457 17.83 -15.56 14.27
CA GLN A 457 18.90 -16.54 14.46
C GLN A 457 20.27 -15.87 14.34
N VAL A 458 20.52 -15.08 13.28
CA VAL A 458 21.78 -14.32 13.08
C VAL A 458 22.06 -13.41 14.27
N ALA A 459 21.08 -12.68 14.75
CA ALA A 459 21.22 -11.85 15.94
C ALA A 459 21.57 -12.70 17.18
N SER A 460 20.88 -13.82 17.40
CA SER A 460 21.11 -14.71 18.55
C SER A 460 22.50 -15.34 18.54
N GLU A 461 22.98 -15.80 17.38
CA GLU A 461 24.34 -16.35 17.20
C GLU A 461 25.42 -15.31 17.49
N ALA A 462 25.12 -14.02 17.26
CA ALA A 462 25.98 -12.89 17.61
C ALA A 462 25.78 -12.40 19.06
N GLY A 463 25.04 -13.11 19.91
CA GLY A 463 24.77 -12.73 21.31
C GLY A 463 23.83 -11.53 21.46
N ARG A 464 23.01 -11.25 20.47
CA ARG A 464 22.04 -10.14 20.43
C ARG A 464 20.61 -10.65 20.49
N HIS A 465 19.70 -9.84 21.00
CA HIS A 465 18.25 -10.09 20.93
C HIS A 465 17.59 -9.16 19.93
N LEU A 466 17.11 -9.69 18.81
CA LEU A 466 16.37 -8.91 17.82
C LEU A 466 14.86 -9.05 18.05
N SER A 467 14.22 -7.95 18.45
CA SER A 467 12.76 -7.90 18.51
C SER A 467 12.19 -7.68 17.12
N VAL A 468 11.25 -8.54 16.69
CA VAL A 468 10.52 -8.34 15.44
C VAL A 468 9.07 -8.07 15.78
N VAL A 469 8.56 -6.93 15.33
CA VAL A 469 7.20 -6.45 15.58
C VAL A 469 6.48 -6.32 14.25
N ALA A 470 5.27 -6.86 14.20
CA ALA A 470 4.45 -6.87 12.99
C ALA A 470 3.07 -6.29 13.25
N SER A 471 2.52 -5.54 12.29
CA SER A 471 1.10 -5.22 12.21
C SER A 471 0.47 -5.95 11.03
N VAL A 472 -0.76 -6.46 11.21
CA VAL A 472 -1.50 -7.14 10.14
C VAL A 472 -2.79 -6.39 9.86
N CYS A 473 -2.82 -5.75 8.68
CA CYS A 473 -4.00 -5.14 8.09
C CYS A 473 -4.77 -6.18 7.29
N GLY A 474 -5.91 -6.63 7.80
CA GLY A 474 -6.72 -7.67 7.18
C GLY A 474 -7.95 -8.02 8.00
N THR A 475 -8.82 -8.84 7.43
CA THR A 475 -10.06 -9.33 8.01
C THR A 475 -10.16 -10.86 7.93
N ASP A 476 -11.10 -11.42 8.67
CA ASP A 476 -11.46 -12.84 8.61
C ASP A 476 -12.13 -13.25 7.28
N GLY A 477 -12.57 -12.26 6.49
CA GLY A 477 -13.12 -12.47 5.15
C GLY A 477 -12.08 -12.47 4.03
N ASP A 478 -10.84 -12.07 4.31
CA ASP A 478 -9.79 -12.00 3.29
C ASP A 478 -9.32 -13.38 2.83
N PRO A 479 -8.94 -13.54 1.56
CA PRO A 479 -8.61 -14.85 0.98
C PRO A 479 -7.37 -15.51 1.61
N GLN A 480 -6.55 -14.76 2.35
CA GLN A 480 -5.29 -15.24 2.93
C GLN A 480 -5.45 -15.88 4.32
N ASP A 481 -6.65 -15.92 4.91
CA ASP A 481 -6.88 -16.41 6.27
C ASP A 481 -6.07 -15.64 7.33
N LEU A 482 -6.66 -14.55 7.85
CA LEU A 482 -6.03 -13.66 8.83
C LEU A 482 -5.42 -14.40 10.02
N ALA A 483 -6.13 -15.38 10.58
CA ALA A 483 -5.66 -16.11 11.76
C ALA A 483 -4.41 -16.93 11.43
N GLN A 484 -4.38 -17.56 10.27
CA GLN A 484 -3.21 -18.30 9.79
C GLN A 484 -2.03 -17.36 9.54
N GLN A 485 -2.25 -16.20 8.92
CA GLN A 485 -1.19 -15.21 8.67
C GLN A 485 -0.57 -14.71 9.97
N GLU A 486 -1.41 -14.34 10.95
CA GLU A 486 -0.93 -13.92 12.27
C GLU A 486 -0.18 -15.04 13.01
N GLN A 487 -0.64 -16.31 12.89
CA GLN A 487 0.04 -17.44 13.51
C GLN A 487 1.40 -17.71 12.86
N THR A 488 1.49 -17.66 11.53
CA THR A 488 2.74 -17.80 10.79
C THR A 488 3.79 -16.79 11.25
N LEU A 489 3.39 -15.53 11.47
CA LEU A 489 4.29 -14.49 11.99
C LEU A 489 4.73 -14.77 13.44
N ARG A 490 3.81 -15.22 14.30
CA ARG A 490 4.13 -15.60 15.69
C ARG A 490 5.11 -16.78 15.72
N ASP A 491 4.90 -17.79 14.87
CA ASP A 491 5.78 -18.97 14.76
C ASP A 491 7.17 -18.58 14.25
N ALA A 492 7.26 -17.56 13.39
CA ALA A 492 8.53 -16.95 12.98
C ALA A 492 9.18 -16.10 14.09
N GLY A 493 8.51 -15.92 15.23
CA GLY A 493 8.99 -15.20 16.40
C GLY A 493 8.71 -13.70 16.39
N ALA A 494 7.74 -13.22 15.62
CA ALA A 494 7.29 -11.84 15.64
C ALA A 494 6.21 -11.62 16.73
N ILE A 495 6.19 -10.40 17.29
CA ILE A 495 5.13 -9.89 18.15
C ILE A 495 4.11 -9.20 17.24
N VAL A 496 2.88 -9.73 17.20
CA VAL A 496 1.86 -9.33 16.21
C VAL A 496 0.80 -8.46 16.84
N PHE A 497 0.53 -7.33 16.20
CA PHE A 497 -0.51 -6.35 16.55
C PHE A 497 -1.58 -6.22 15.49
N ALA A 498 -2.78 -5.88 15.91
CA ALA A 498 -3.94 -5.71 15.04
C ALA A 498 -3.94 -4.38 14.26
N SER A 499 -3.11 -3.42 14.64
CA SER A 499 -2.96 -2.14 13.94
C SER A 499 -1.52 -1.64 13.93
N ASN A 500 -1.20 -0.82 12.93
CA ASN A 500 0.10 -0.19 12.82
C ASN A 500 0.39 0.78 13.98
N VAL A 501 -0.60 1.53 14.48
CA VAL A 501 -0.43 2.45 15.62
C VAL A 501 0.00 1.69 16.87
N ARG A 502 -0.60 0.54 17.14
CA ARG A 502 -0.26 -0.28 18.32
C ARG A 502 1.13 -0.87 18.21
N ALA A 503 1.47 -1.41 17.03
CA ALA A 503 2.81 -1.91 16.75
C ALA A 503 3.87 -0.81 16.91
N SER A 504 3.62 0.37 16.34
CA SER A 504 4.50 1.53 16.42
C SER A 504 4.65 2.06 17.86
N SER A 505 3.56 2.09 18.62
CA SER A 505 3.57 2.51 20.05
C SER A 505 4.40 1.55 20.90
N PHE A 506 4.25 0.26 20.67
CA PHE A 506 5.05 -0.77 21.32
C PHE A 506 6.54 -0.63 21.02
N VAL A 507 6.89 -0.38 19.75
CA VAL A 507 8.28 -0.15 19.32
C VAL A 507 8.84 1.14 19.92
N ARG A 508 8.04 2.23 19.97
CA ARG A 508 8.40 3.46 20.67
C ARG A 508 8.76 3.19 22.12
N ASP A 509 7.95 2.40 22.82
CA ASP A 509 8.17 2.09 24.24
C ASP A 509 9.46 1.29 24.44
N ILE A 510 9.79 0.34 23.55
CA ILE A 510 11.10 -0.34 23.56
C ILE A 510 12.24 0.66 23.40
N VAL A 511 12.16 1.58 22.45
CA VAL A 511 13.23 2.57 22.19
C VAL A 511 13.43 3.48 23.39
N LEU A 512 12.36 3.94 24.03
CA LEU A 512 12.43 4.76 25.25
C LEU A 512 13.08 4.00 26.42
N GLN A 513 12.69 2.75 26.66
CA GLN A 513 13.31 1.90 27.69
C GLN A 513 14.81 1.67 27.40
N ARG A 514 15.21 1.52 26.13
CA ARG A 514 16.65 1.40 25.76
C ARG A 514 17.43 2.68 26.06
N ALA A 515 16.85 3.85 25.79
CA ALA A 515 17.49 5.13 26.08
C ALA A 515 17.73 5.32 27.60
N GLU A 516 16.78 4.88 28.45
CA GLU A 516 16.93 4.93 29.92
C GLU A 516 18.03 3.99 30.46
N VAL A 517 18.24 2.83 29.84
CA VAL A 517 19.26 1.84 30.27
C VAL A 517 20.68 2.27 29.85
N THR A 518 20.82 3.07 28.80
CA THR A 518 22.10 3.47 28.22
C THR A 518 22.56 4.88 28.59
N GLY A 519 21.68 5.73 29.19
CA GLY A 519 21.98 7.07 29.72
C GLY A 519 22.30 7.01 31.19
#